data_3e3244827afed598065140cf751c7e13
#
_entry.id   3e3244827afed598065140cf751c7e13
#
_cell.length_a   1.000
_cell.length_b   1.000
_cell.length_c   1.000
_cell.angle_alpha   90.00
_cell.angle_beta   90.00
_cell.angle_gamma   90.00
#
_symmetry.space_group_name_H-M   'P 1'
#
loop_
_entity.id
_entity.type
_entity.pdbx_description
1 polymer ?
#
loop_
_entity_poly.entity_id
_entity_poly.type
_entity_poly.pdbx_seq_one_letter_code
_entity_poly.pdbx_strand_id
1 'polypeptide(L)'
;GPIWLYAEAGGARSLLSDSENTWTRDIRAGGYVVLAHERPLGNESPVRLLTDLSGDVSWYERFDKNVIGYLQLREGFRVGSLATKAVDVFARGWVGYDSRADFFNRAAEIGGGVALRPGYGVVFLVEGIAGRFIMEPPAATNRRYQDWRFTAVYGWRHLKPRHDPSAGDRP
;
A
#
# COMPACT_ATOMS: atom_id res chain seq x y z
N GLY A 1 -8.54 8.26 -13.37
CA GLY A 1 -8.52 6.81 -13.56
C GLY A 1 -7.79 6.11 -12.40
N PRO A 2 -7.87 4.81 -12.29
CA PRO A 2 -7.22 4.04 -11.20
C PRO A 2 -5.72 3.80 -11.45
N ILE A 3 -5.17 4.27 -12.55
CA ILE A 3 -3.78 4.06 -12.95
C ILE A 3 -3.08 5.42 -13.04
N TRP A 4 -1.90 5.50 -12.45
CA TRP A 4 -1.02 6.66 -12.48
C TRP A 4 0.35 6.25 -12.98
N LEU A 5 0.94 7.11 -13.83
CA LEU A 5 2.30 6.97 -14.31
C LEU A 5 3.14 8.10 -13.70
N TYR A 6 4.41 7.83 -13.43
CA TYR A 6 5.33 8.80 -12.90
C TYR A 6 6.73 8.63 -13.48
N ALA A 7 7.48 9.71 -13.48
CA ALA A 7 8.92 9.72 -13.71
C ALA A 7 9.54 10.72 -12.75
N GLU A 8 10.63 10.34 -12.14
CA GLU A 8 11.36 11.14 -11.16
C GLU A 8 12.84 11.17 -11.49
N ALA A 9 13.48 12.30 -11.24
CA ALA A 9 14.91 12.46 -11.36
C ALA A 9 15.45 13.20 -10.14
N GLY A 10 16.54 12.73 -9.58
CA GLY A 10 17.14 13.32 -8.39
C GLY A 10 18.55 12.84 -8.15
N GLY A 11 19.06 13.17 -6.98
CA GLY A 11 20.31 12.65 -6.44
C GLY A 11 20.05 11.80 -5.21
N ALA A 12 20.77 10.72 -5.08
CA ALA A 12 20.74 9.85 -3.91
C ALA A 12 22.13 9.73 -3.31
N ARG A 13 22.19 9.68 -1.98
CA ARG A 13 23.41 9.47 -1.23
C ARG A 13 23.23 8.34 -0.24
N SER A 14 24.17 7.40 -0.20
CA SER A 14 24.13 6.37 0.82
C SER A 14 24.36 6.96 2.20
N LEU A 15 23.58 6.50 3.16
CA LEU A 15 23.75 6.83 4.59
C LEU A 15 24.60 5.79 5.32
N LEU A 16 25.00 4.71 4.63
CA LEU A 16 25.85 3.68 5.22
C LEU A 16 27.31 4.15 5.22
N SER A 17 27.99 3.95 6.34
CA SER A 17 29.34 4.44 6.58
C SER A 17 30.40 3.83 5.65
N ASP A 18 30.14 2.65 5.11
CA ASP A 18 31.08 1.87 4.31
C ASP A 18 30.97 2.13 2.79
N SER A 19 30.02 2.97 2.39
CA SER A 19 29.88 3.35 0.98
C SER A 19 30.60 4.68 0.72
N GLU A 20 31.18 4.81 -0.46
CA GLU A 20 31.66 6.09 -0.94
C GLU A 20 30.55 7.13 -0.81
N ASN A 21 30.81 8.16 -0.01
CA ASN A 21 29.85 9.19 0.38
C ASN A 21 29.57 10.17 -0.77
N THR A 22 29.36 9.63 -1.98
CA THR A 22 29.14 10.36 -3.22
C THR A 22 27.66 10.44 -3.58
N TRP A 23 27.27 11.56 -4.13
CA TRP A 23 25.98 11.71 -4.74
C TRP A 23 25.95 10.95 -6.07
N THR A 24 24.95 10.08 -6.21
CA THR A 24 24.67 9.37 -7.46
C THR A 24 23.36 9.85 -8.06
N ARG A 25 23.31 9.88 -9.38
CA ARG A 25 22.05 10.16 -10.08
C ARG A 25 21.03 9.06 -9.76
N ASP A 26 19.80 9.46 -9.49
CA ASP A 26 18.67 8.54 -9.26
C ASP A 26 17.56 8.94 -10.24
N ILE A 27 17.36 8.12 -11.26
CA ILE A 27 16.23 8.25 -12.18
C ILE A 27 15.36 7.02 -12.00
N ARG A 28 14.04 7.25 -11.89
CA ARG A 28 13.06 6.20 -11.81
C ARG A 28 11.80 6.56 -12.60
N ALA A 29 11.18 5.58 -13.15
CA ALA A 29 9.90 5.69 -13.83
C ALA A 29 9.04 4.48 -13.49
N GLY A 30 7.75 4.69 -13.43
CA GLY A 30 6.88 3.59 -13.06
C GLY A 30 5.41 3.93 -13.19
N GLY A 31 4.60 3.02 -12.69
CA GLY A 31 3.18 3.21 -12.60
C GLY A 31 2.60 2.42 -11.45
N TYR A 32 1.52 2.94 -10.91
CA TYR A 32 0.79 2.25 -9.87
C TYR A 32 -0.71 2.21 -10.17
N VAL A 33 -1.37 1.20 -9.66
CA VAL A 33 -2.82 1.01 -9.74
C VAL A 33 -3.39 0.91 -8.34
N VAL A 34 -4.53 1.56 -8.12
CA VAL A 34 -5.32 1.41 -6.90
C VAL A 34 -6.78 1.31 -7.29
N LEU A 35 -7.37 0.17 -7.01
CA LEU A 35 -8.80 -0.10 -7.17
C LEU A 35 -9.36 -0.41 -5.79
N ALA A 36 -10.26 0.42 -5.31
CA ALA A 36 -10.95 0.22 -4.05
C ALA A 36 -12.46 0.16 -4.34
N HIS A 37 -13.07 -0.93 -3.94
CA HIS A 37 -14.50 -1.13 -4.06
C HIS A 37 -15.11 -1.43 -2.70
N GLU A 38 -16.21 -0.77 -2.41
CA GLU A 38 -16.95 -0.93 -1.17
C GLU A 38 -18.44 -1.05 -1.49
N ARG A 39 -19.07 -2.16 -1.08
CA ARG A 39 -20.50 -2.38 -1.29
C ARG A 39 -21.20 -2.80 0.01
N PRO A 40 -22.43 -2.32 0.28
CA PRO A 40 -23.22 -2.81 1.40
C PRO A 40 -23.46 -4.31 1.28
N LEU A 41 -23.46 -5.02 2.41
CA LEU A 41 -23.76 -6.46 2.43
C LEU A 41 -25.28 -6.73 2.33
N GLY A 42 -26.10 -5.70 2.42
CA GLY A 42 -27.56 -5.71 2.28
C GLY A 42 -28.09 -4.29 2.34
N ASN A 43 -29.37 -4.09 1.99
CA ASN A 43 -29.94 -2.74 1.81
C ASN A 43 -29.86 -1.83 3.05
N GLU A 44 -29.88 -2.40 4.26
CA GLU A 44 -29.82 -1.65 5.54
C GLU A 44 -28.65 -2.12 6.44
N SER A 45 -27.73 -2.91 5.88
CA SER A 45 -26.63 -3.46 6.66
C SER A 45 -25.59 -2.38 7.00
N PRO A 46 -25.18 -2.25 8.26
CA PRO A 46 -24.04 -1.42 8.64
C PRO A 46 -22.69 -2.03 8.21
N VAL A 47 -22.73 -3.26 7.68
CA VAL A 47 -21.55 -3.99 7.22
C VAL A 47 -21.38 -3.81 5.73
N ARG A 48 -20.16 -3.53 5.31
CA ARG A 48 -19.75 -3.37 3.91
C ARG A 48 -18.68 -4.37 3.56
N LEU A 49 -18.77 -4.95 2.38
CA LEU A 49 -17.69 -5.73 1.79
C LEU A 49 -16.68 -4.78 1.19
N LEU A 50 -15.41 -5.04 1.46
CA LEU A 50 -14.27 -4.30 0.94
C LEU A 50 -13.48 -5.17 -0.03
N THR A 51 -13.13 -4.61 -1.17
CA THR A 51 -12.19 -5.20 -2.13
C THR A 51 -11.19 -4.13 -2.52
N ASP A 52 -9.92 -4.30 -2.15
CA ASP A 52 -8.85 -3.39 -2.52
C ASP A 52 -7.80 -4.14 -3.33
N LEU A 53 -7.54 -3.69 -4.54
CA LEU A 53 -6.43 -4.13 -5.36
C LEU A 53 -5.45 -2.97 -5.51
N SER A 54 -4.20 -3.19 -5.19
CA SER A 54 -3.13 -2.23 -5.41
C SER A 54 -1.89 -2.90 -5.99
N GLY A 55 -1.17 -2.17 -6.80
CA GLY A 55 0.08 -2.64 -7.36
C GLY A 55 0.92 -1.46 -7.83
N ASP A 56 2.23 -1.70 -7.88
CA ASP A 56 3.24 -0.78 -8.40
C ASP A 56 4.24 -1.55 -9.22
N VAL A 57 4.75 -0.92 -10.26
CA VAL A 57 5.92 -1.35 -11.00
C VAL A 57 6.80 -0.15 -11.29
N SER A 58 8.06 -0.24 -10.89
CA SER A 58 9.02 0.85 -10.96
C SER A 58 10.34 0.38 -11.55
N TRP A 59 10.85 1.13 -12.49
CA TRP A 59 12.20 0.98 -13.01
C TRP A 59 13.14 1.96 -12.30
N TYR A 60 14.31 1.49 -11.88
CA TYR A 60 15.31 2.24 -11.15
C TYR A 60 16.65 2.21 -11.87
N GLU A 61 17.17 3.37 -12.29
CA GLU A 61 18.48 3.47 -12.91
C GLU A 61 19.61 3.10 -11.94
N ARG A 62 19.58 3.65 -10.72
CA ARG A 62 20.63 3.47 -9.71
C ARG A 62 20.83 2.04 -9.23
N PHE A 63 19.82 1.19 -9.38
CA PHE A 63 19.91 -0.24 -9.07
C PHE A 63 20.16 -1.06 -10.33
N ASP A 64 21.13 -0.61 -11.16
CA ASP A 64 21.51 -1.25 -12.40
C ASP A 64 20.35 -1.55 -13.34
N LYS A 65 19.46 -0.58 -13.51
CA LYS A 65 18.27 -0.67 -14.37
C LYS A 65 17.28 -1.75 -13.89
N ASN A 66 17.19 -1.94 -12.58
CA ASN A 66 16.28 -2.91 -11.98
C ASN A 66 14.82 -2.52 -12.17
N VAL A 67 13.96 -3.51 -12.36
CA VAL A 67 12.49 -3.36 -12.32
C VAL A 67 11.99 -4.08 -11.08
N ILE A 68 11.38 -3.32 -10.18
CA ILE A 68 10.78 -3.83 -8.95
C ILE A 68 9.28 -3.55 -9.01
N GLY A 69 8.47 -4.49 -8.59
CA GLY A 69 7.03 -4.31 -8.55
C GLY A 69 6.37 -5.20 -7.52
N TYR A 70 5.14 -4.87 -7.20
CA TYR A 70 4.29 -5.71 -6.36
C TYR A 70 2.83 -5.65 -6.80
N LEU A 71 2.07 -6.66 -6.39
CA LEU A 71 0.62 -6.70 -6.47
C LEU A 71 0.06 -7.14 -5.12
N GLN A 72 -0.96 -6.44 -4.62
CA GLN A 72 -1.66 -6.76 -3.39
C GLN A 72 -3.16 -6.78 -3.63
N LEU A 73 -3.81 -7.83 -3.15
CA LEU A 73 -5.26 -7.91 -3.02
C LEU A 73 -5.62 -7.95 -1.54
N ARG A 74 -6.63 -7.19 -1.15
CA ARG A 74 -7.21 -7.24 0.19
C ARG A 74 -8.73 -7.34 0.07
N GLU A 75 -9.29 -8.32 0.77
CA GLU A 75 -10.72 -8.58 0.87
C GLU A 75 -11.13 -8.59 2.33
N GLY A 76 -12.28 -7.99 2.64
CA GLY A 76 -12.72 -7.92 4.02
C GLY A 76 -14.06 -7.27 4.24
N PHE A 77 -14.34 -6.97 5.49
CA PHE A 77 -15.58 -6.36 5.92
C PHE A 77 -15.27 -5.10 6.72
N ARG A 78 -16.08 -4.07 6.50
CA ARG A 78 -16.12 -2.85 7.29
C ARG A 78 -17.40 -2.79 8.09
N VAL A 79 -17.28 -2.49 9.38
CA VAL A 79 -18.39 -2.17 10.26
C VAL A 79 -18.28 -0.70 10.64
N GLY A 80 -19.36 0.06 10.48
CA GLY A 80 -19.40 1.49 10.73
C GLY A 80 -19.21 2.34 9.47
N SER A 81 -18.97 3.62 9.65
CA SER A 81 -18.86 4.60 8.57
C SER A 81 -17.51 5.32 8.59
N LEU A 82 -16.92 5.55 7.43
CA LEU A 82 -15.70 6.35 7.29
C LEU A 82 -15.89 7.81 7.74
N ALA A 83 -17.12 8.31 7.72
CA ALA A 83 -17.43 9.65 8.20
C ALA A 83 -17.35 9.78 9.72
N THR A 84 -17.50 8.69 10.44
CA THR A 84 -17.50 8.68 11.91
C THR A 84 -16.39 7.79 12.45
N LYS A 85 -16.69 6.50 12.61
CA LYS A 85 -15.75 5.48 13.10
C LYS A 85 -16.01 4.18 12.38
N ALA A 86 -14.96 3.49 11.99
CA ALA A 86 -15.10 2.20 11.32
C ALA A 86 -14.03 1.21 11.80
N VAL A 87 -14.36 -0.06 11.71
CA VAL A 87 -13.46 -1.18 11.92
C VAL A 87 -13.48 -2.03 10.66
N ASP A 88 -12.32 -2.27 10.08
CA ASP A 88 -12.15 -3.20 8.97
C ASP A 88 -11.51 -4.49 9.50
N VAL A 89 -12.04 -5.64 9.09
CA VAL A 89 -11.42 -6.95 9.28
C VAL A 89 -11.17 -7.52 7.89
N PHE A 90 -9.95 -7.94 7.60
CA PHE A 90 -9.59 -8.32 6.23
C PHE A 90 -8.58 -9.47 6.18
N ALA A 91 -8.58 -10.16 5.03
CA ALA A 91 -7.49 -10.99 4.55
C ALA A 91 -6.75 -10.27 3.43
N ARG A 92 -5.46 -10.57 3.26
CA ARG A 92 -4.66 -10.04 2.17
C ARG A 92 -3.78 -11.09 1.53
N GLY A 93 -3.53 -10.93 0.24
CA GLY A 93 -2.46 -11.58 -0.50
C GLY A 93 -1.54 -10.53 -1.11
N TRP A 94 -0.25 -10.79 -1.13
CA TRP A 94 0.73 -9.91 -1.73
C TRP A 94 1.80 -10.74 -2.45
N VAL A 95 2.28 -10.24 -3.59
CA VAL A 95 3.39 -10.81 -4.33
C VAL A 95 4.30 -9.70 -4.82
N GLY A 96 5.61 -9.89 -4.60
CA GLY A 96 6.67 -9.01 -5.09
C GLY A 96 7.45 -9.62 -6.24
N TYR A 97 7.95 -8.76 -7.09
CA TYR A 97 8.79 -9.08 -8.24
C TYR A 97 10.01 -8.16 -8.29
N ASP A 98 11.15 -8.74 -8.68
CA ASP A 98 12.41 -8.03 -8.89
C ASP A 98 13.13 -8.64 -10.09
N SER A 99 13.45 -7.83 -11.12
CA SER A 99 14.06 -8.32 -12.34
C SER A 99 15.51 -8.80 -12.14
N ARG A 100 16.19 -8.31 -11.11
CA ARG A 100 17.55 -8.73 -10.73
C ARG A 100 17.60 -9.92 -9.81
N ALA A 101 16.43 -10.41 -9.43
CA ALA A 101 16.32 -11.58 -8.60
C ALA A 101 16.81 -11.41 -7.15
N ASP A 102 16.78 -10.20 -6.61
CA ASP A 102 17.02 -10.00 -5.19
C ASP A 102 15.96 -10.72 -4.38
N PHE A 103 16.39 -11.69 -3.58
CA PHE A 103 15.48 -12.65 -2.95
C PHE A 103 14.42 -11.98 -2.07
N PHE A 104 14.77 -10.89 -1.38
CA PHE A 104 13.88 -10.17 -0.48
C PHE A 104 12.75 -9.41 -1.20
N ASN A 105 12.92 -9.07 -2.48
CA ASN A 105 11.88 -8.47 -3.31
C ASN A 105 11.01 -9.50 -4.02
N ARG A 106 11.44 -10.76 -4.09
CA ARG A 106 10.71 -11.87 -4.69
C ARG A 106 10.08 -12.74 -3.60
N ALA A 107 8.97 -12.29 -3.09
CA ALA A 107 8.25 -13.00 -2.04
C ALA A 107 6.75 -13.02 -2.32
N ALA A 108 6.06 -13.99 -1.72
CA ALA A 108 4.62 -14.04 -1.65
C ALA A 108 4.19 -14.08 -0.19
N GLU A 109 3.17 -13.31 0.15
CA GLU A 109 2.62 -13.21 1.49
C GLU A 109 1.11 -13.47 1.47
N ILE A 110 0.64 -14.14 2.51
CA ILE A 110 -0.76 -14.16 2.88
C ILE A 110 -0.89 -13.70 4.31
N GLY A 111 -1.98 -13.06 4.63
CA GLY A 111 -2.18 -12.56 5.99
C GLY A 111 -3.59 -12.04 6.19
N GLY A 112 -3.78 -11.42 7.32
CA GLY A 112 -5.02 -10.77 7.67
C GLY A 112 -4.84 -9.86 8.86
N GLY A 113 -5.80 -8.99 9.09
CA GLY A 113 -5.67 -8.01 10.14
C GLY A 113 -6.94 -7.25 10.43
N VAL A 114 -6.76 -6.28 11.31
CA VAL A 114 -7.80 -5.34 11.73
C VAL A 114 -7.29 -3.93 11.54
N ALA A 115 -8.12 -3.07 10.92
CA ALA A 115 -7.86 -1.64 10.84
C ALA A 115 -8.92 -0.87 11.65
N LEU A 116 -8.46 -0.07 12.59
CA LEU A 116 -9.29 0.86 13.35
C LEU A 116 -9.23 2.24 12.70
N ARG A 117 -10.39 2.80 12.41
CA ARG A 117 -10.55 4.15 11.82
C ARG A 117 -11.34 5.04 12.77
N PRO A 118 -10.65 5.69 13.73
CA PRO A 118 -11.33 6.53 14.72
C PRO A 118 -11.90 7.83 14.15
N GLY A 119 -11.70 8.10 12.86
CA GLY A 119 -12.05 9.35 12.19
C GLY A 119 -10.83 10.25 12.00
N TYR A 120 -11.06 11.49 11.51
CA TYR A 120 -10.02 12.52 11.31
C TYR A 120 -8.85 12.10 10.42
N GLY A 121 -9.07 11.12 9.52
CA GLY A 121 -8.01 10.63 8.63
C GLY A 121 -6.97 9.71 9.28
N VAL A 122 -7.18 9.29 10.52
CA VAL A 122 -6.28 8.37 11.22
C VAL A 122 -6.71 6.92 10.96
N VAL A 123 -5.73 6.04 10.73
CA VAL A 123 -5.92 4.59 10.62
C VAL A 123 -4.84 3.91 11.44
N PHE A 124 -5.24 3.02 12.34
CA PHE A 124 -4.36 2.09 13.02
C PHE A 124 -4.60 0.69 12.46
N LEU A 125 -3.54 0.04 12.02
CA LEU A 125 -3.59 -1.27 11.39
C LEU A 125 -2.70 -2.24 12.16
N VAL A 126 -3.25 -3.42 12.43
CA VAL A 126 -2.51 -4.57 12.97
C VAL A 126 -2.76 -5.73 12.02
N GLU A 127 -1.69 -6.33 11.51
CA GLU A 127 -1.80 -7.50 10.64
C GLU A 127 -0.77 -8.57 10.97
N GLY A 128 -1.18 -9.82 10.86
CA GLY A 128 -0.31 -10.99 10.92
C GLY A 128 -0.09 -11.52 9.51
N ILE A 129 1.15 -11.86 9.18
CA ILE A 129 1.57 -12.26 7.84
C ILE A 129 2.37 -13.54 7.91
N ALA A 130 2.11 -14.44 6.96
CA ALA A 130 2.98 -15.57 6.64
C ALA A 130 3.49 -15.39 5.23
N GLY A 131 4.80 -15.41 5.06
CA GLY A 131 5.45 -15.18 3.79
C GLY A 131 6.43 -16.27 3.40
N ARG A 132 6.73 -16.31 2.10
CA ARG A 132 7.75 -17.18 1.53
C ARG A 132 8.50 -16.43 0.44
N PHE A 133 9.83 -16.48 0.47
CA PHE A 133 10.65 -16.06 -0.64
C PHE A 133 10.45 -17.02 -1.83
N ILE A 134 10.15 -16.45 -3.01
CA ILE A 134 9.94 -17.22 -4.24
C ILE A 134 11.25 -17.81 -4.71
N MET A 135 12.33 -17.03 -4.58
CA MET A 135 13.69 -17.49 -4.84
C MET A 135 14.33 -18.04 -3.56
N GLU A 136 15.36 -18.85 -3.75
CA GLU A 136 16.13 -19.40 -2.65
C GLU A 136 16.99 -18.29 -2.02
N PRO A 137 16.76 -17.97 -0.74
CA PRO A 137 17.59 -16.99 -0.05
C PRO A 137 18.98 -17.57 0.24
N PRO A 138 19.96 -16.74 0.61
CA PRO A 138 21.25 -17.22 1.09
C PRO A 138 21.09 -18.27 2.22
N ALA A 139 22.01 -19.21 2.29
CA ALA A 139 21.90 -20.41 3.14
C ALA A 139 21.59 -20.15 4.63
N ALA A 140 21.89 -18.96 5.14
CA ALA A 140 21.59 -18.56 6.53
C ALA A 140 20.17 -18.01 6.73
N THR A 141 19.37 -17.86 5.67
CA THR A 141 18.06 -17.22 5.74
C THR A 141 16.94 -18.24 5.54
N ASN A 142 15.99 -18.27 6.44
CA ASN A 142 14.80 -19.11 6.27
C ASN A 142 14.00 -18.65 5.05
N ARG A 143 13.60 -19.60 4.21
CA ARG A 143 12.74 -19.34 3.04
C ARG A 143 11.32 -18.92 3.43
N ARG A 144 10.87 -19.30 4.61
CA ARG A 144 9.55 -18.95 5.17
C ARG A 144 9.74 -18.02 6.35
N TYR A 145 8.84 -17.04 6.48
CA TYR A 145 8.83 -16.12 7.61
C TYR A 145 7.41 -15.84 8.07
N GLN A 146 7.30 -15.37 9.30
CA GLN A 146 6.07 -14.83 9.88
C GLN A 146 6.40 -13.47 10.47
N ASP A 147 5.48 -12.55 10.37
CA ASP A 147 5.65 -11.18 10.82
C ASP A 147 4.35 -10.60 11.36
N TRP A 148 4.49 -9.68 12.32
CA TRP A 148 3.40 -8.86 12.80
C TRP A 148 3.69 -7.41 12.48
N ARG A 149 2.78 -6.75 11.78
CA ARG A 149 2.94 -5.35 11.36
C ARG A 149 1.93 -4.48 12.08
N PHE A 150 2.46 -3.40 12.67
CA PHE A 150 1.68 -2.35 13.30
C PHE A 150 1.92 -1.08 12.49
N THR A 151 0.85 -0.52 11.94
CA THR A 151 0.94 0.67 11.09
C THR A 151 -0.02 1.73 11.57
N ALA A 152 0.48 2.95 11.71
CA ALA A 152 -0.35 4.13 11.91
C ALA A 152 -0.22 5.03 10.68
N VAL A 153 -1.36 5.37 10.08
CA VAL A 153 -1.40 6.25 8.91
C VAL A 153 -2.26 7.47 9.27
N TYR A 154 -1.75 8.63 8.93
CA TYR A 154 -2.50 9.87 8.99
C TYR A 154 -2.58 10.48 7.60
N GLY A 155 -3.81 10.68 7.11
CA GLY A 155 -4.07 11.34 5.83
C GLY A 155 -4.79 12.67 6.04
N TRP A 156 -4.12 13.77 5.75
CA TRP A 156 -4.77 15.08 5.78
C TRP A 156 -5.40 15.38 4.42
N ARG A 157 -6.73 15.40 4.37
CA ARG A 157 -7.46 15.93 3.23
C ARG A 157 -7.91 17.35 3.58
N HIS A 158 -7.45 18.33 2.85
CA HIS A 158 -8.13 19.62 2.77
C HIS A 158 -9.51 19.35 2.13
N LEU A 159 -10.51 19.12 2.98
CA LEU A 159 -11.89 19.16 2.54
C LEU A 159 -12.16 20.63 2.18
N LYS A 160 -12.06 20.98 0.90
CA LYS A 160 -12.70 22.22 0.44
C LYS A 160 -14.17 22.09 0.86
N PRO A 161 -14.73 23.07 1.60
CA PRO A 161 -16.15 23.05 1.90
C PRO A 161 -16.87 22.91 0.55
N ARG A 162 -17.75 21.91 0.45
CA ARG A 162 -18.59 21.74 -0.71
C ARG A 162 -19.41 23.02 -0.78
N HIS A 163 -19.17 23.88 -1.75
CA HIS A 163 -20.06 24.99 -2.07
C HIS A 163 -21.37 24.31 -2.41
N ASP A 164 -22.34 24.43 -1.51
CA ASP A 164 -23.73 24.05 -1.78
C ASP A 164 -24.31 25.14 -2.69
N PRO A 165 -24.52 24.84 -3.99
CA PRO A 165 -25.07 25.86 -4.92
C PRO A 165 -26.53 26.17 -4.63
N SER A 166 -27.17 25.52 -3.67
CA SER A 166 -28.56 25.75 -3.31
C SER A 166 -28.77 26.79 -2.21
N ALA A 167 -27.68 27.37 -1.64
CA ALA A 167 -27.76 28.37 -0.58
C ALA A 167 -27.83 29.83 -1.08
N GLY A 168 -27.85 30.04 -2.38
CA GLY A 168 -27.99 31.35 -2.99
C GLY A 168 -29.21 31.39 -3.88
N ASP A 169 -30.21 32.10 -3.44
CA ASP A 169 -31.44 32.62 -4.11
C ASP A 169 -32.73 32.07 -3.49
N ARG A 170 -33.02 32.58 -2.32
CA ARG A 170 -34.43 32.82 -1.94
C ARG A 170 -34.60 34.33 -1.70
N PRO A 171 -35.52 34.95 -2.48
CA PRO A 171 -35.88 36.34 -2.30
C PRO A 171 -36.61 36.60 -0.99
#